data_c5cfbd82c0ac56290010d29cf927c3c1
#
_entry.id   c5cfbd82c0ac56290010d29cf927c3c1
#
_cell.length_a   1.000
_cell.length_b   1.000
_cell.length_c   1.000
_cell.angle_alpha   90.00
_cell.angle_beta   90.00
_cell.angle_gamma   90.00
#
_symmetry.space_group_name_H-M   'P 1'
#
loop_
_entity.id
_entity.type
_entity.pdbx_description
1 polymer ?
#
loop_
_entity_poly.entity_id
_entity_poly.type
_entity_poly.pdbx_seq_one_letter_code
_entity_poly.pdbx_strand_id
1 'polypeptide(L)'
;MFADSRLHAASLQVAVASNFTAPMKAIATEFERETGHKIQLAFGSTGQFYAQIRNGAPFVVLLAADQESPQRLAAEGHAVKESAFTYARGRLVLWSKKLHFVDSHGEVLKSAVFSRLAIANPKLAPYGAAAVETLNKLGLYQQIAPKIVEASNIAQTYQFVASENADLGFVAMSQVF
;
A
#
# COMPACT_ATOMS: atom_id res chain seq x y z
N MET A 1 3.38 48.68 -17.05
CA MET A 1 2.46 48.08 -16.07
C MET A 1 2.70 46.57 -16.13
N PHE A 2 3.60 46.05 -15.32
CA PHE A 2 3.89 44.61 -15.28
C PHE A 2 2.83 43.95 -14.41
N ALA A 3 2.01 43.10 -15.01
CA ALA A 3 1.07 42.27 -14.25
C ALA A 3 1.88 41.35 -13.36
N ASP A 4 1.79 41.53 -12.06
CA ASP A 4 2.36 40.69 -11.02
C ASP A 4 1.58 39.35 -11.05
N SER A 5 2.07 38.40 -11.84
CA SER A 5 1.53 37.02 -11.89
C SER A 5 1.91 36.36 -10.56
N ARG A 6 1.15 36.64 -9.51
CA ARG A 6 1.23 35.87 -8.27
C ARG A 6 0.86 34.43 -8.61
N LEU A 7 1.85 33.59 -8.71
CA LEU A 7 1.67 32.14 -8.74
C LEU A 7 0.88 31.76 -7.47
N HIS A 8 -0.41 31.54 -7.62
CA HIS A 8 -1.22 31.04 -6.52
C HIS A 8 -0.73 29.65 -6.20
N ALA A 9 -0.34 29.42 -4.94
CA ALA A 9 0.01 28.10 -4.46
C ALA A 9 -1.18 27.16 -4.68
N ALA A 10 -1.02 26.19 -5.58
CA ALA A 10 -2.05 25.18 -5.81
C ALA A 10 -1.98 24.12 -4.70
N SER A 11 -3.15 23.61 -4.31
CA SER A 11 -3.25 22.43 -3.41
C SER A 11 -3.62 21.22 -4.24
N LEU A 12 -2.75 20.19 -4.23
CA LEU A 12 -2.89 18.96 -5.00
C LEU A 12 -3.27 17.81 -4.07
N GLN A 13 -4.35 17.09 -4.39
CA GLN A 13 -4.73 15.89 -3.65
C GLN A 13 -4.08 14.66 -4.30
N VAL A 14 -3.30 13.93 -3.51
CA VAL A 14 -2.54 12.77 -3.98
C VAL A 14 -2.96 11.52 -3.19
N ALA A 15 -3.45 10.53 -3.91
CA ALA A 15 -3.78 9.21 -3.36
C ALA A 15 -2.53 8.33 -3.36
N VAL A 16 -2.20 7.73 -2.21
CA VAL A 16 -0.96 6.98 -2.01
C VAL A 16 -1.26 5.63 -1.38
N ALA A 17 -0.87 4.55 -2.05
CA ALA A 17 -0.90 3.23 -1.45
C ALA A 17 -0.01 3.21 -0.19
N SER A 18 -0.54 2.67 0.90
CA SER A 18 0.01 2.86 2.25
C SER A 18 1.39 2.23 2.49
N ASN A 19 1.85 1.34 1.60
CA ASN A 19 3.23 0.85 1.59
C ASN A 19 4.27 1.94 1.27
N PHE A 20 3.84 3.05 0.65
CA PHE A 20 4.71 4.16 0.24
C PHE A 20 4.58 5.40 1.12
N THR A 21 3.97 5.27 2.31
CA THR A 21 3.67 6.40 3.21
C THR A 21 4.91 7.20 3.60
N ALA A 22 5.96 6.55 4.10
CA ALA A 22 7.16 7.26 4.58
C ALA A 22 7.93 7.95 3.44
N PRO A 23 8.23 7.29 2.31
CA PRO A 23 8.87 7.95 1.17
C PRO A 23 8.05 9.11 0.62
N MET A 24 6.72 8.95 0.49
CA MET A 24 5.89 10.02 -0.07
C MET A 24 5.80 11.25 0.82
N LYS A 25 5.79 11.08 2.15
CA LYS A 25 5.87 12.23 3.07
C LYS A 25 7.16 13.02 2.88
N ALA A 26 8.30 12.34 2.72
CA ALA A 26 9.57 13.00 2.47
C ALA A 26 9.58 13.73 1.12
N ILE A 27 9.10 13.07 0.05
CA ILE A 27 8.97 13.65 -1.29
C ILE A 27 8.06 14.89 -1.26
N ALA A 28 6.90 14.80 -0.59
CA ALA A 28 5.98 15.93 -0.49
C ALA A 28 6.59 17.13 0.22
N THR A 29 7.30 16.90 1.32
CA THR A 29 8.00 17.95 2.06
C THR A 29 9.01 18.68 1.17
N GLU A 30 9.81 17.94 0.41
CA GLU A 30 10.80 18.51 -0.49
C GLU A 30 10.16 19.27 -1.65
N PHE A 31 9.15 18.68 -2.28
CA PHE A 31 8.40 19.32 -3.36
C PHE A 31 7.74 20.65 -2.91
N GLU A 32 7.11 20.65 -1.72
CA GLU A 32 6.51 21.86 -1.15
C GLU A 32 7.55 22.94 -0.89
N ARG A 33 8.73 22.54 -0.42
CA ARG A 33 9.86 23.44 -0.16
C ARG A 33 10.39 24.09 -1.45
N GLU A 34 10.49 23.31 -2.52
CA GLU A 34 11.06 23.76 -3.81
C GLU A 34 10.08 24.59 -4.64
N THR A 35 8.80 24.23 -4.60
CA THR A 35 7.80 24.81 -5.52
C THR A 35 6.85 25.80 -4.88
N GLY A 36 6.73 25.78 -3.55
CA GLY A 36 5.71 26.56 -2.82
C GLY A 36 4.29 26.01 -2.96
N HIS A 37 4.06 24.94 -3.76
CA HIS A 37 2.76 24.28 -3.86
C HIS A 37 2.51 23.40 -2.62
N LYS A 38 1.21 23.09 -2.34
CA LYS A 38 0.82 22.24 -1.23
C LYS A 38 0.35 20.89 -1.72
N ILE A 39 0.77 19.81 -1.02
CA ILE A 39 0.33 18.44 -1.29
C ILE A 39 -0.51 17.92 -0.14
N GLN A 40 -1.74 17.53 -0.44
CA GLN A 40 -2.63 16.85 0.49
C GLN A 40 -2.55 15.33 0.23
N LEU A 41 -1.88 14.62 1.13
CA LEU A 41 -1.68 13.18 1.01
C LEU A 41 -2.84 12.41 1.65
N ALA A 42 -3.44 11.49 0.90
CA ALA A 42 -4.36 10.48 1.41
C ALA A 42 -3.70 9.10 1.32
N PHE A 43 -3.72 8.34 2.41
CA PHE A 43 -3.12 7.01 2.48
C PHE A 43 -4.18 5.93 2.63
N GLY A 44 -4.09 4.86 1.82
CA GLY A 44 -5.09 3.79 1.82
C GLY A 44 -4.65 2.59 0.98
N SER A 45 -5.59 1.73 0.63
CA SER A 45 -5.35 0.65 -0.34
C SER A 45 -5.59 1.13 -1.77
N THR A 46 -4.85 0.54 -2.72
CA THR A 46 -4.98 0.85 -4.16
C THR A 46 -6.41 0.70 -4.65
N GLY A 47 -7.10 -0.40 -4.30
CA GLY A 47 -8.47 -0.65 -4.75
C GLY A 47 -9.50 0.33 -4.17
N GLN A 48 -9.29 0.84 -2.94
CA GLN A 48 -10.13 1.91 -2.40
C GLN A 48 -9.99 3.20 -3.22
N PHE A 49 -8.76 3.61 -3.53
CA PHE A 49 -8.52 4.80 -4.34
C PHE A 49 -9.02 4.64 -5.78
N TYR A 50 -8.82 3.44 -6.38
CA TYR A 50 -9.41 3.14 -7.67
C TYR A 50 -10.93 3.37 -7.67
N ALA A 51 -11.64 2.85 -6.67
CA ALA A 51 -13.09 3.04 -6.57
C ALA A 51 -13.46 4.51 -6.33
N GLN A 52 -12.73 5.24 -5.50
CA GLN A 52 -12.96 6.67 -5.24
C GLN A 52 -12.75 7.51 -6.48
N ILE A 53 -11.67 7.29 -7.25
CA ILE A 53 -11.38 8.03 -8.49
C ILE A 53 -12.47 7.78 -9.54
N ARG A 54 -12.91 6.53 -9.71
CA ARG A 54 -14.04 6.22 -10.60
C ARG A 54 -15.33 6.92 -10.21
N ASN A 55 -15.52 7.21 -8.93
CA ASN A 55 -16.68 7.95 -8.41
C ASN A 55 -16.42 9.46 -8.29
N GLY A 56 -15.39 9.98 -8.96
CA GLY A 56 -15.15 11.42 -9.09
C GLY A 56 -14.38 12.07 -7.93
N ALA A 57 -13.69 11.27 -7.09
CA ALA A 57 -12.83 11.86 -6.06
C ALA A 57 -11.71 12.71 -6.71
N PRO A 58 -11.39 13.88 -6.17
CA PRO A 58 -10.56 14.90 -6.82
C PRO A 58 -9.05 14.63 -6.67
N PHE A 59 -8.62 13.38 -6.74
CA PHE A 59 -7.22 13.04 -6.76
C PHE A 59 -6.60 13.34 -8.12
N VAL A 60 -5.50 14.09 -8.12
CA VAL A 60 -4.76 14.44 -9.34
C VAL A 60 -3.59 13.50 -9.64
N VAL A 61 -3.14 12.74 -8.63
CA VAL A 61 -2.11 11.71 -8.76
C VAL A 61 -2.51 10.50 -7.93
N LEU A 62 -2.27 9.30 -8.48
CA LEU A 62 -2.39 8.02 -7.77
C LEU A 62 -1.03 7.30 -7.76
N LEU A 63 -0.48 7.06 -6.58
CA LEU A 63 0.65 6.14 -6.39
C LEU A 63 0.10 4.77 -5.97
N ALA A 64 -0.15 3.92 -6.95
CA ALA A 64 -0.68 2.58 -6.76
C ALA A 64 0.40 1.57 -6.35
N ALA A 65 0.00 0.48 -5.69
CA ALA A 65 0.88 -0.65 -5.37
C ALA A 65 0.80 -1.80 -6.40
N ASP A 66 0.10 -1.58 -7.51
CA ASP A 66 0.01 -2.49 -8.65
C ASP A 66 0.08 -1.72 -9.98
N GLN A 67 0.18 -2.43 -11.08
CA GLN A 67 0.15 -1.86 -12.42
C GLN A 67 -1.27 -1.86 -13.02
N GLU A 68 -2.13 -2.77 -12.58
CA GLU A 68 -3.46 -2.95 -13.16
C GLU A 68 -4.37 -1.75 -12.90
N SER A 69 -4.42 -1.25 -11.66
CA SER A 69 -5.33 -0.16 -11.28
C SER A 69 -5.09 1.13 -12.06
N PRO A 70 -3.85 1.65 -12.22
CA PRO A 70 -3.59 2.82 -13.06
C PRO A 70 -3.94 2.58 -14.54
N GLN A 71 -3.62 1.40 -15.09
CA GLN A 71 -3.92 1.07 -16.47
C GLN A 71 -5.44 1.02 -16.71
N ARG A 72 -6.20 0.44 -15.79
CA ARG A 72 -7.66 0.41 -15.86
C ARG A 72 -8.27 1.80 -15.79
N LEU A 73 -7.81 2.66 -14.86
CA LEU A 73 -8.26 4.05 -14.78
C LEU A 73 -8.02 4.81 -16.09
N ALA A 74 -6.87 4.60 -16.73
CA ALA A 74 -6.56 5.19 -18.03
C ALA A 74 -7.46 4.65 -19.15
N ALA A 75 -7.69 3.33 -19.19
CA ALA A 75 -8.58 2.69 -20.16
C ALA A 75 -10.04 3.12 -20.01
N GLU A 76 -10.49 3.33 -18.78
CA GLU A 76 -11.84 3.78 -18.41
C GLU A 76 -12.03 5.31 -18.55
N GLY A 77 -10.98 6.07 -18.91
CA GLY A 77 -11.04 7.52 -19.10
C GLY A 77 -10.97 8.35 -17.82
N HIS A 78 -10.59 7.74 -16.70
CA HIS A 78 -10.42 8.41 -15.40
C HIS A 78 -8.99 8.86 -15.11
N ALA A 79 -8.04 8.56 -15.98
CA ALA A 79 -6.66 9.04 -15.90
C ALA A 79 -6.13 9.38 -17.29
N VAL A 80 -5.10 10.21 -17.33
CA VAL A 80 -4.42 10.57 -18.59
C VAL A 80 -3.76 9.33 -19.19
N LYS A 81 -4.07 9.02 -20.44
CA LYS A 81 -3.40 7.93 -21.17
C LYS A 81 -1.90 8.17 -21.16
N GLU A 82 -1.14 7.10 -21.08
CA GLU A 82 0.34 7.12 -21.12
C GLU A 82 1.02 7.81 -19.92
N SER A 83 0.25 8.26 -18.91
CA SER A 83 0.82 8.83 -17.68
C SER A 83 1.27 7.76 -16.67
N ALA A 84 0.87 6.50 -16.86
CA ALA A 84 1.20 5.42 -15.94
C ALA A 84 2.63 4.89 -16.19
N PHE A 85 3.44 4.87 -15.12
CA PHE A 85 4.78 4.27 -15.14
C PHE A 85 5.12 3.62 -13.80
N THR A 86 6.05 2.68 -13.82
CA THR A 86 6.52 2.04 -12.59
C THR A 86 7.54 2.94 -11.89
N TYR A 87 7.14 3.57 -10.79
CA TYR A 87 8.00 4.45 -9.99
C TYR A 87 8.84 3.71 -8.95
N ALA A 88 8.40 2.53 -8.49
CA ALA A 88 9.10 1.71 -7.51
C ALA A 88 8.64 0.24 -7.59
N ARG A 89 9.46 -0.67 -7.04
CA ARG A 89 9.08 -2.08 -6.85
C ARG A 89 9.08 -2.41 -5.36
N GLY A 90 7.91 -2.78 -4.83
CA GLY A 90 7.76 -3.26 -3.46
C GLY A 90 8.07 -4.75 -3.34
N ARG A 91 8.36 -5.17 -2.11
CA ARG A 91 8.52 -6.59 -1.75
C ARG A 91 7.61 -6.92 -0.59
N LEU A 92 6.92 -8.05 -0.69
CA LEU A 92 6.16 -8.65 0.40
C LEU A 92 7.11 -9.47 1.25
N VAL A 93 7.02 -9.34 2.57
CA VAL A 93 7.79 -10.13 3.51
C VAL A 93 6.88 -10.68 4.61
N LEU A 94 7.21 -11.86 5.13
CA LEU A 94 6.61 -12.36 6.36
C LEU A 94 7.40 -11.78 7.54
N TRP A 95 6.70 -11.16 8.48
CA TRP A 95 7.34 -10.49 9.62
C TRP A 95 6.58 -10.76 10.93
N SER A 96 7.32 -10.75 12.02
CA SER A 96 6.82 -10.77 13.39
C SER A 96 7.61 -9.80 14.25
N LYS A 97 6.96 -9.18 15.22
CA LYS A 97 7.63 -8.39 16.24
C LYS A 97 8.45 -9.27 17.20
N LYS A 98 8.04 -10.54 17.37
CA LYS A 98 8.75 -11.50 18.21
C LYS A 98 10.05 -11.91 17.53
N LEU A 99 11.18 -11.69 18.23
CA LEU A 99 12.52 -12.07 17.71
C LEU A 99 12.57 -13.56 17.41
N HIS A 100 13.20 -13.92 16.29
CA HIS A 100 13.40 -15.30 15.84
C HIS A 100 12.11 -16.11 15.63
N PHE A 101 10.93 -15.48 15.62
CA PHE A 101 9.68 -16.18 15.40
C PHE A 101 9.46 -16.53 13.92
N VAL A 102 9.95 -15.71 13.02
CA VAL A 102 9.96 -15.97 11.57
C VAL A 102 11.39 -16.32 11.16
N ASP A 103 11.59 -17.51 10.64
CA ASP A 103 12.86 -17.97 10.09
C ASP A 103 13.03 -17.56 8.61
N SER A 104 14.23 -17.77 8.06
CA SER A 104 14.55 -17.39 6.67
C SER A 104 13.79 -18.20 5.61
N HIS A 105 13.17 -19.32 5.98
CA HIS A 105 12.44 -20.21 5.08
C HIS A 105 10.92 -20.18 5.26
N GLY A 106 10.43 -19.44 6.30
CA GLY A 106 9.00 -19.32 6.61
C GLY A 106 8.39 -20.61 7.15
N GLU A 107 9.19 -21.48 7.78
CA GLU A 107 8.72 -22.77 8.33
C GLU A 107 7.64 -22.59 9.40
N VAL A 108 7.60 -21.43 10.06
CA VAL A 108 6.53 -21.07 10.99
C VAL A 108 5.14 -21.16 10.36
N LEU A 109 5.00 -20.93 9.06
CA LEU A 109 3.73 -21.07 8.34
C LEU A 109 3.27 -22.53 8.28
N LYS A 110 4.19 -23.47 8.10
CA LYS A 110 3.89 -24.92 8.03
C LYS A 110 3.54 -25.49 9.40
N SER A 111 4.27 -25.09 10.43
CA SER A 111 4.03 -25.52 11.81
C SER A 111 2.73 -24.97 12.40
N ALA A 112 2.27 -23.82 11.87
CA ALA A 112 1.07 -23.10 12.28
C ALA A 112 0.94 -22.91 13.80
N VAL A 113 2.07 -22.72 14.51
CA VAL A 113 2.13 -22.52 15.98
C VAL A 113 1.64 -21.13 16.42
N PHE A 114 1.30 -20.26 15.47
CA PHE A 114 0.72 -18.95 15.73
C PHE A 114 -0.82 -19.01 15.85
N SER A 115 -1.38 -18.03 16.51
CA SER A 115 -2.84 -17.87 16.64
C SER A 115 -3.42 -17.01 15.52
N ARG A 116 -2.73 -15.94 15.11
CA ARG A 116 -3.21 -14.97 14.12
C ARG A 116 -2.12 -14.57 13.14
N LEU A 117 -2.47 -14.62 11.84
CA LEU A 117 -1.69 -14.10 10.72
C LEU A 117 -2.39 -12.88 10.14
N ALA A 118 -1.77 -11.72 10.17
CA ALA A 118 -2.31 -10.52 9.56
C ALA A 118 -1.97 -10.45 8.06
N ILE A 119 -2.98 -10.14 7.24
CA ILE A 119 -2.82 -9.76 5.83
C ILE A 119 -3.64 -8.52 5.52
N ALA A 120 -3.27 -7.76 4.49
CA ALA A 120 -4.17 -6.74 3.96
C ALA A 120 -5.34 -7.41 3.22
N ASN A 121 -6.50 -6.76 3.18
CA ASN A 121 -7.67 -7.31 2.48
C ASN A 121 -7.32 -7.57 1.00
N PRO A 122 -7.38 -8.83 0.52
CA PRO A 122 -6.92 -9.19 -0.82
C PRO A 122 -7.78 -8.62 -1.95
N LYS A 123 -9.01 -8.21 -1.65
CA LYS A 123 -9.92 -7.58 -2.63
C LYS A 123 -9.60 -6.11 -2.89
N LEU A 124 -8.89 -5.46 -1.96
CA LEU A 124 -8.64 -4.02 -1.99
C LEU A 124 -7.15 -3.66 -2.06
N ALA A 125 -6.29 -4.55 -1.59
CA ALA A 125 -4.87 -4.27 -1.42
C ALA A 125 -4.01 -5.27 -2.21
N PRO A 126 -3.16 -4.82 -3.13
CA PRO A 126 -2.26 -5.68 -3.90
C PRO A 126 -1.35 -6.56 -3.03
N TYR A 127 -0.87 -6.04 -1.92
CA TYR A 127 -0.09 -6.83 -0.95
C TYR A 127 -0.90 -7.95 -0.29
N GLY A 128 -2.21 -7.74 -0.10
CA GLY A 128 -3.11 -8.79 0.41
C GLY A 128 -3.33 -9.89 -0.63
N ALA A 129 -3.57 -9.50 -1.89
CA ALA A 129 -3.66 -10.46 -3.00
C ALA A 129 -2.37 -11.28 -3.14
N ALA A 130 -1.20 -10.64 -3.07
CA ALA A 130 0.10 -11.30 -3.09
C ALA A 130 0.32 -12.25 -1.90
N ALA A 131 -0.17 -11.90 -0.71
CA ALA A 131 -0.11 -12.78 0.47
C ALA A 131 -0.94 -14.06 0.26
N VAL A 132 -2.17 -13.91 -0.23
CA VAL A 132 -3.04 -15.06 -0.55
C VAL A 132 -2.44 -15.92 -1.67
N GLU A 133 -1.90 -15.30 -2.71
CA GLU A 133 -1.21 -16.02 -3.79
C GLU A 133 -0.01 -16.81 -3.25
N THR A 134 0.78 -16.21 -2.36
CA THR A 134 1.93 -16.87 -1.73
C THR A 134 1.47 -18.09 -0.92
N LEU A 135 0.44 -17.94 -0.08
CA LEU A 135 -0.10 -19.03 0.72
C LEU A 135 -0.66 -20.17 -0.16
N ASN A 136 -1.32 -19.82 -1.26
CA ASN A 136 -1.83 -20.82 -2.22
C ASN A 136 -0.69 -21.56 -2.93
N LYS A 137 0.35 -20.87 -3.37
CA LYS A 137 1.54 -21.49 -4.00
C LYS A 137 2.28 -22.43 -3.04
N LEU A 138 2.26 -22.11 -1.75
CA LEU A 138 2.82 -22.98 -0.71
C LEU A 138 1.89 -24.14 -0.32
N GLY A 139 0.64 -24.17 -0.80
CA GLY A 139 -0.37 -25.15 -0.42
C GLY A 139 -0.91 -24.98 1.00
N LEU A 140 -0.68 -23.82 1.63
CA LEU A 140 -0.97 -23.58 3.05
C LEU A 140 -2.26 -22.77 3.31
N TYR A 141 -2.86 -22.19 2.26
CA TYR A 141 -3.98 -21.25 2.44
C TYR A 141 -5.14 -21.85 3.24
N GLN A 142 -5.59 -23.06 2.89
CA GLN A 142 -6.73 -23.71 3.55
C GLN A 142 -6.48 -23.99 5.05
N GLN A 143 -5.26 -24.38 5.39
CA GLN A 143 -4.85 -24.63 6.77
C GLN A 143 -4.79 -23.32 7.58
N ILE A 144 -4.32 -22.24 6.96
CA ILE A 144 -4.06 -20.96 7.64
C ILE A 144 -5.28 -20.04 7.62
N ALA A 145 -6.20 -20.21 6.64
CA ALA A 145 -7.37 -19.34 6.49
C ALA A 145 -8.16 -19.04 7.78
N PRO A 146 -8.40 -20.04 8.68
CA PRO A 146 -9.09 -19.76 9.95
C PRO A 146 -8.33 -18.84 10.91
N LYS A 147 -7.03 -18.63 10.69
CA LYS A 147 -6.15 -17.79 11.52
C LYS A 147 -5.87 -16.41 10.88
N ILE A 148 -6.39 -16.18 9.69
CA ILE A 148 -6.17 -14.92 8.97
C ILE A 148 -6.99 -13.79 9.62
N VAL A 149 -6.33 -12.68 9.87
CA VAL A 149 -6.95 -11.40 10.25
C VAL A 149 -6.72 -10.40 9.11
N GLU A 150 -7.79 -9.94 8.50
CA GLU A 150 -7.72 -8.98 7.39
C GLU A 150 -7.70 -7.53 7.90
N ALA A 151 -6.74 -6.76 7.41
CA ALA A 151 -6.62 -5.32 7.62
C ALA A 151 -7.09 -4.57 6.35
N SER A 152 -7.56 -3.34 6.48
CA SER A 152 -8.04 -2.54 5.35
C SER A 152 -6.95 -2.19 4.33
N ASN A 153 -5.68 -2.15 4.77
CA ASN A 153 -4.51 -1.86 3.94
C ASN A 153 -3.23 -2.39 4.60
N ILE A 154 -2.10 -2.30 3.90
CA ILE A 154 -0.83 -2.87 4.37
C ILE A 154 -0.24 -2.12 5.58
N ALA A 155 -0.54 -0.84 5.77
CA ALA A 155 -0.10 -0.12 6.97
C ALA A 155 -0.82 -0.62 8.22
N GLN A 156 -2.12 -0.88 8.14
CA GLN A 156 -2.87 -1.47 9.23
C GLN A 156 -2.44 -2.92 9.50
N THR A 157 -2.09 -3.68 8.46
CA THR A 157 -1.51 -5.02 8.63
C THR A 157 -0.24 -4.97 9.49
N TYR A 158 0.67 -4.06 9.16
CA TYR A 158 1.87 -3.83 9.96
C TYR A 158 1.53 -3.48 11.41
N GLN A 159 0.55 -2.58 11.64
CA GLN A 159 0.14 -2.19 12.98
C GLN A 159 -0.41 -3.36 13.81
N PHE A 160 -1.16 -4.28 13.20
CA PHE A 160 -1.64 -5.48 13.92
C PHE A 160 -0.48 -6.34 14.44
N VAL A 161 0.59 -6.49 13.66
CA VAL A 161 1.76 -7.26 14.09
C VAL A 161 2.61 -6.45 15.07
N ALA A 162 2.84 -5.17 14.82
CA ALA A 162 3.65 -4.30 15.68
C ALA A 162 3.04 -4.11 17.08
N SER A 163 1.71 -4.14 17.19
CA SER A 163 0.98 -4.09 18.46
C SER A 163 0.70 -5.45 19.07
N GLU A 164 1.21 -6.54 18.47
CA GLU A 164 1.02 -7.94 18.90
C GLU A 164 -0.46 -8.41 18.89
N ASN A 165 -1.35 -7.69 18.20
CA ASN A 165 -2.70 -8.14 17.91
C ASN A 165 -2.74 -9.30 16.88
N ALA A 166 -1.65 -9.48 16.14
CA ALA A 166 -1.34 -10.67 15.36
C ALA A 166 0.10 -11.11 15.66
N ASP A 167 0.35 -12.43 15.65
CA ASP A 167 1.67 -12.97 15.96
C ASP A 167 2.69 -12.68 14.86
N LEU A 168 2.22 -12.69 13.60
CA LEU A 168 3.00 -12.41 12.41
C LEU A 168 2.07 -11.88 11.32
N GLY A 169 2.64 -11.37 10.23
CA GLY A 169 1.86 -10.90 9.09
C GLY A 169 2.69 -10.75 7.83
N PHE A 170 2.01 -10.73 6.71
CA PHE A 170 2.60 -10.33 5.44
C PHE A 170 2.56 -8.81 5.33
N VAL A 171 3.72 -8.19 5.37
CA VAL A 171 3.89 -6.72 5.37
C VAL A 171 4.76 -6.27 4.20
N ALA A 172 4.79 -4.97 3.93
CA ALA A 172 5.73 -4.44 2.94
C ALA A 172 7.13 -4.35 3.56
N MET A 173 8.15 -4.75 2.81
CA MET A 173 9.55 -4.67 3.25
C MET A 173 9.94 -3.26 3.71
N SER A 174 9.44 -2.23 3.05
CA SER A 174 9.66 -0.82 3.39
C SER A 174 9.11 -0.38 4.77
N GLN A 175 8.35 -1.25 5.45
CA GLN A 175 7.81 -0.96 6.78
C GLN A 175 8.67 -1.52 7.91
N VAL A 176 9.59 -2.43 7.60
CA VAL A 176 10.38 -3.19 8.59
C VAL A 176 11.90 -3.09 8.40
N PHE A 177 12.35 -2.44 7.31
CA PHE A 177 13.77 -2.21 6.99
C PHE A 177 14.00 -0.76 6.58
#